data_8d3942ca4016647945ea1952d1a32101
#
_entry.id   8d3942ca4016647945ea1952d1a32101
#
_cell.length_a   1.000
_cell.length_b   1.000
_cell.length_c   1.000
_cell.angle_alpha   90.00
_cell.angle_beta   90.00
_cell.angle_gamma   90.00
#
_symmetry.space_group_name_H-M   'P 1'
#
loop_
_entity.id
_entity.type
_entity.pdbx_description
1 polymer ?
#
loop_
_entity_poly.entity_id
_entity_poly.type
_entity_poly.pdbx_seq_one_letter_code
_entity_poly.pdbx_strand_id
1 'polypeptide(L)'
;MSTKKTKTEDKTLDQQTEQTPVTAAETAPKTRDLDNLPEDKIVRTPLPSKTLRDMRTQFIRCLNAKYIHTDNDGDYAIEESRDGKTLYLLFQWTRTAYDWISNFDFVAKPYKDMEITWRCHRGFLRVWKSIKPFVKDAVANPKYTKIYICGYSHGAAIATLAHEYVWFNRPDLRSKENPDGITGYGFGCPRCYFGSILPWKKMPQELAQRWVRFYPIRNLTDIVTHVPPRIFGFRHVAPVVQLGRTDKWQIIDYAPNFPPRVAMHCDPNYLLSLDDGIKEAQELEAYQKEVKRANNLAAKKAASKKTVPGSGSKEEK
;
A
#
# COMPACT_ATOMS: atom_id res chain seq x y z
N MET A 1 -66.86 25.49 9.29
CA MET A 1 -66.49 25.77 10.69
C MET A 1 -65.12 25.11 10.91
N SER A 2 -64.10 25.71 11.13
CA SER A 2 -63.51 26.93 11.64
C SER A 2 -61.99 26.80 11.37
N THR A 3 -61.50 27.67 10.61
CA THR A 3 -60.06 27.79 10.28
C THR A 3 -59.28 28.32 11.48
N LYS A 4 -58.15 27.68 11.81
CA LYS A 4 -57.09 28.34 12.61
C LYS A 4 -55.80 28.36 11.84
N LYS A 5 -55.48 29.55 11.34
CA LYS A 5 -54.13 29.92 10.87
C LYS A 5 -53.23 30.09 12.08
N THR A 6 -52.07 29.45 12.05
CA THR A 6 -50.96 29.76 12.96
C THR A 6 -49.81 30.32 12.11
N LYS A 7 -49.47 31.57 12.42
CA LYS A 7 -48.31 32.31 11.94
C LYS A 7 -47.06 31.64 12.48
N THR A 8 -46.10 31.36 11.63
CA THR A 8 -44.71 31.01 12.01
C THR A 8 -43.85 32.23 11.71
N GLU A 9 -43.30 32.79 12.75
CA GLU A 9 -42.35 33.92 12.69
C GLU A 9 -40.98 33.36 12.22
N ASP A 10 -40.46 34.04 11.23
CA ASP A 10 -39.13 33.90 10.64
C ASP A 10 -38.10 34.49 11.64
N LYS A 11 -37.26 33.67 12.22
CA LYS A 11 -36.07 34.09 12.97
C LYS A 11 -34.84 33.67 12.19
N THR A 12 -34.39 34.56 11.34
CA THR A 12 -33.03 34.60 10.79
C THR A 12 -32.03 34.65 11.95
N LEU A 13 -31.32 33.57 12.15
CA LEU A 13 -30.16 33.50 13.05
C LEU A 13 -28.90 33.45 12.19
N ASP A 14 -28.30 34.62 11.98
CA ASP A 14 -26.95 34.76 11.45
C ASP A 14 -25.97 34.09 12.46
N GLN A 15 -25.54 32.88 12.16
CA GLN A 15 -24.35 32.28 12.77
C GLN A 15 -23.21 32.37 11.77
N GLN A 16 -22.44 33.45 11.89
CA GLN A 16 -21.08 33.50 11.39
C GLN A 16 -20.28 32.42 12.12
N THR A 17 -20.09 31.28 11.47
CA THR A 17 -19.10 30.29 11.87
C THR A 17 -17.73 30.83 11.47
N GLU A 18 -16.99 31.35 12.44
CA GLU A 18 -15.55 31.56 12.35
C GLU A 18 -14.91 30.21 11.98
N GLN A 19 -14.51 30.09 10.74
CA GLN A 19 -13.64 28.99 10.28
C GLN A 19 -12.24 29.26 10.85
N THR A 20 -11.94 28.62 11.96
CA THR A 20 -10.55 28.45 12.42
C THR A 20 -9.75 27.82 11.28
N PRO A 21 -8.62 28.40 10.87
CA PRO A 21 -7.79 27.80 9.83
C PRO A 21 -7.27 26.45 10.37
N VAL A 22 -7.76 25.36 9.77
CA VAL A 22 -7.20 24.04 9.99
C VAL A 22 -5.75 24.10 9.50
N THR A 23 -4.83 24.07 10.43
CA THR A 23 -3.39 23.92 10.17
C THR A 23 -3.16 22.58 9.51
N ALA A 24 -3.22 22.56 8.18
CA ALA A 24 -2.88 21.41 7.34
C ALA A 24 -1.36 21.21 7.33
N ALA A 25 -0.80 20.85 8.49
CA ALA A 25 0.60 20.45 8.63
C ALA A 25 0.70 19.15 9.43
N GLU A 26 -0.21 18.21 9.21
CA GLU A 26 0.10 16.82 9.47
C GLU A 26 0.94 16.32 8.30
N THR A 27 2.24 16.27 8.53
CA THR A 27 3.24 15.73 7.61
C THR A 27 2.81 14.34 7.16
N ALA A 28 2.68 14.16 5.84
CA ALA A 28 2.53 12.83 5.26
C ALA A 28 3.59 11.90 5.87
N PRO A 29 3.22 10.72 6.39
CA PRO A 29 4.16 9.83 7.04
C PRO A 29 5.30 9.50 6.08
N LYS A 30 6.54 9.64 6.56
CA LYS A 30 7.72 9.15 5.83
C LYS A 30 7.52 7.66 5.57
N THR A 31 8.02 7.15 4.46
CA THR A 31 7.90 5.71 4.09
C THR A 31 8.31 4.76 5.23
N ARG A 32 9.22 5.17 6.10
CA ARG A 32 9.62 4.44 7.30
C ARG A 32 8.54 4.36 8.40
N ASP A 33 7.61 5.30 8.44
CA ASP A 33 6.52 5.28 9.44
C ASP A 33 5.46 4.23 9.07
N LEU A 34 5.38 3.83 7.80
CA LEU A 34 4.48 2.77 7.34
C LEU A 34 4.88 1.40 7.91
N ASP A 35 6.17 1.17 8.09
CA ASP A 35 6.70 -0.11 8.57
C ASP A 35 6.38 -0.37 10.06
N ASN A 36 6.00 0.67 10.81
CA ASN A 36 5.64 0.59 12.22
C ASN A 36 4.13 0.58 12.50
N LEU A 37 3.30 0.61 11.46
CA LEU A 37 1.86 0.60 11.63
C LEU A 37 1.32 -0.82 11.88
N PRO A 38 0.22 -0.97 12.64
CA PRO A 38 -0.45 -2.25 12.80
C PRO A 38 -0.89 -2.83 11.44
N GLU A 39 -0.81 -4.15 11.29
CA GLU A 39 -1.11 -4.88 10.06
C GLU A 39 -2.51 -4.64 9.47
N ASP A 40 -3.45 -4.20 10.29
CA ASP A 40 -4.84 -3.93 9.86
C ASP A 40 -5.11 -2.46 9.54
N LYS A 41 -4.13 -1.58 9.69
CA LYS A 41 -4.32 -0.17 9.42
C LYS A 41 -4.36 0.08 7.91
N ILE A 42 -5.33 0.90 7.49
CA ILE A 42 -5.42 1.35 6.11
C ILE A 42 -4.61 2.64 5.99
N VAL A 43 -3.58 2.61 5.16
CA VAL A 43 -2.83 3.80 4.78
C VAL A 43 -3.48 4.37 3.54
N ARG A 44 -4.03 5.57 3.66
CA ARG A 44 -4.59 6.30 2.52
C ARG A 44 -3.51 7.18 1.90
N THR A 45 -3.54 7.31 0.60
CA THR A 45 -2.76 8.32 -0.11
C THR A 45 -3.05 9.72 0.49
N PRO A 46 -2.06 10.64 0.53
CA PRO A 46 -0.94 10.65 -0.42
C PRO A 46 0.32 9.93 0.09
N LEU A 47 0.72 8.90 -0.65
CA LEU A 47 2.09 8.41 -0.60
C LEU A 47 2.99 9.33 -1.43
N PRO A 48 4.32 9.33 -1.20
CA PRO A 48 5.25 10.06 -2.06
C PRO A 48 5.10 9.64 -3.54
N SER A 49 5.12 10.62 -4.44
CA SER A 49 4.96 10.37 -5.89
C SER A 49 5.99 9.37 -6.45
N LYS A 50 7.20 9.37 -5.89
CA LYS A 50 8.25 8.39 -6.21
C LYS A 50 7.81 6.95 -5.89
N THR A 51 7.20 6.74 -4.73
CA THR A 51 6.71 5.41 -4.30
C THR A 51 5.59 4.93 -5.21
N LEU A 52 4.63 5.81 -5.53
CA LEU A 52 3.52 5.46 -6.43
C LEU A 52 4.00 5.17 -7.85
N ARG A 53 5.00 5.89 -8.36
CA ARG A 53 5.64 5.59 -9.66
C ARG A 53 6.35 4.24 -9.65
N ASP A 54 7.03 3.90 -8.56
CA ASP A 54 7.64 2.58 -8.42
C ASP A 54 6.57 1.48 -8.40
N MET A 55 5.52 1.62 -7.59
CA MET A 55 4.37 0.70 -7.59
C MET A 55 3.80 0.50 -9.00
N ARG A 56 3.54 1.59 -9.73
CA ARG A 56 3.03 1.53 -11.11
C ARG A 56 3.96 0.78 -12.04
N THR A 57 5.25 1.06 -11.96
CA THR A 57 6.27 0.40 -12.78
C THR A 57 6.30 -1.10 -12.53
N GLN A 58 6.27 -1.50 -11.26
CA GLN A 58 6.28 -2.91 -10.90
C GLN A 58 4.94 -3.60 -11.24
N PHE A 59 3.82 -2.89 -11.18
CA PHE A 59 2.54 -3.44 -11.61
C PHE A 59 2.52 -3.71 -13.10
N ILE A 60 2.97 -2.78 -13.94
CA ILE A 60 3.09 -2.97 -15.39
C ILE A 60 4.03 -4.14 -15.70
N ARG A 61 5.15 -4.26 -14.99
CA ARG A 61 6.05 -5.41 -15.12
C ARG A 61 5.33 -6.72 -14.81
N CYS A 62 4.60 -6.75 -13.71
CA CYS A 62 3.82 -7.93 -13.30
C CYS A 62 2.76 -8.31 -14.34
N LEU A 63 2.08 -7.35 -14.98
CA LEU A 63 1.07 -7.60 -16.01
C LEU A 63 1.68 -8.13 -17.32
N ASN A 64 2.90 -7.73 -17.65
CA ASN A 64 3.53 -8.05 -18.96
C ASN A 64 4.62 -9.14 -18.87
N ALA A 65 4.85 -9.74 -17.73
CA ALA A 65 5.85 -10.79 -17.56
C ALA A 65 5.51 -12.06 -18.35
N LYS A 66 6.55 -12.79 -18.75
CA LYS A 66 6.38 -14.11 -19.36
C LYS A 66 6.35 -15.17 -18.27
N TYR A 67 5.15 -15.60 -17.92
CA TYR A 67 4.91 -16.53 -16.83
C TYR A 67 5.18 -17.98 -17.24
N ILE A 68 5.71 -18.74 -16.27
CA ILE A 68 5.85 -20.19 -16.31
C ILE A 68 4.75 -20.76 -15.42
N HIS A 69 3.96 -21.67 -15.97
CA HIS A 69 2.88 -22.34 -15.26
C HIS A 69 3.38 -23.55 -14.49
N THR A 70 2.87 -23.76 -13.27
CA THR A 70 3.13 -24.96 -12.47
C THR A 70 1.91 -25.85 -12.39
N ASP A 71 2.09 -27.16 -12.14
CA ASP A 71 1.02 -28.17 -12.03
C ASP A 71 -0.04 -27.87 -10.95
N ASN A 72 0.24 -26.93 -10.05
CA ASN A 72 -0.66 -26.54 -8.95
C ASN A 72 -1.31 -25.16 -9.18
N ASP A 73 -1.58 -24.79 -10.41
CA ASP A 73 -2.24 -23.53 -10.81
C ASP A 73 -1.48 -22.26 -10.35
N GLY A 74 -0.18 -22.31 -10.27
CA GLY A 74 0.65 -21.16 -9.92
C GLY A 74 1.48 -20.68 -11.10
N ASP A 75 1.41 -19.38 -11.39
CA ASP A 75 2.21 -18.76 -12.42
C ASP A 75 3.30 -17.89 -11.75
N TYR A 76 4.53 -18.08 -12.21
CA TYR A 76 5.66 -17.28 -11.77
C TYR A 76 6.54 -16.83 -12.93
N ALA A 77 7.20 -15.70 -12.77
CA ALA A 77 8.27 -15.27 -13.67
C ALA A 77 9.45 -14.78 -12.84
N ILE A 78 10.64 -14.99 -13.35
CA ILE A 78 11.91 -14.54 -12.79
C ILE A 78 12.56 -13.66 -13.83
N GLU A 79 12.77 -12.39 -13.50
CA GLU A 79 13.42 -11.43 -14.39
C GLU A 79 14.60 -10.78 -13.70
N GLU A 80 15.48 -10.21 -14.49
CA GLU A 80 16.68 -9.51 -14.04
C GLU A 80 16.73 -8.12 -14.65
N SER A 81 17.25 -7.14 -13.89
CA SER A 81 17.54 -5.81 -14.44
C SER A 81 18.69 -5.87 -15.45
N ARG A 82 18.77 -4.87 -16.32
CA ARG A 82 19.82 -4.80 -17.34
C ARG A 82 21.23 -4.80 -16.77
N ASP A 83 21.42 -4.24 -15.57
CA ASP A 83 22.71 -4.21 -14.86
C ASP A 83 23.01 -5.50 -14.08
N GLY A 84 22.10 -6.47 -14.11
CA GLY A 84 22.23 -7.74 -13.42
C GLY A 84 22.15 -7.69 -11.90
N LYS A 85 21.81 -6.54 -11.28
CA LYS A 85 21.86 -6.34 -9.84
C LYS A 85 20.51 -6.44 -9.13
N THR A 86 19.41 -6.34 -9.88
CA THR A 86 18.06 -6.44 -9.33
C THR A 86 17.36 -7.68 -9.86
N LEU A 87 16.84 -8.49 -8.94
CA LEU A 87 15.99 -9.64 -9.22
C LEU A 87 14.52 -9.23 -9.08
N TYR A 88 13.68 -9.68 -10.00
CA TYR A 88 12.23 -9.55 -9.93
C TYR A 88 11.60 -10.93 -9.86
N LEU A 89 10.86 -11.18 -8.79
CA LEU A 89 10.01 -12.35 -8.62
C LEU A 89 8.57 -11.91 -8.81
N LEU A 90 7.92 -12.45 -9.85
CA LEU A 90 6.60 -12.01 -10.28
C LEU A 90 5.63 -13.18 -10.23
N PHE A 91 4.41 -12.93 -9.71
CA PHE A 91 3.42 -13.96 -9.49
C PHE A 91 2.05 -13.51 -10.01
N GLN A 92 1.42 -14.39 -10.77
CA GLN A 92 0.08 -14.18 -11.31
C GLN A 92 -0.70 -15.50 -11.25
N TRP A 93 -1.93 -15.47 -11.62
CA TRP A 93 -2.78 -16.64 -11.78
C TRP A 93 -3.61 -16.55 -13.05
N THR A 94 -3.78 -17.71 -13.72
CA THR A 94 -4.38 -17.83 -15.06
C THR A 94 -5.90 -17.85 -15.08
N ARG A 95 -6.56 -18.16 -13.96
CA ARG A 95 -8.03 -18.23 -13.89
C ARG A 95 -8.65 -16.89 -13.52
N THR A 96 -9.91 -16.69 -13.91
CA THR A 96 -10.63 -15.47 -13.59
C THR A 96 -10.75 -15.30 -12.07
N ALA A 97 -10.57 -14.07 -11.58
CA ALA A 97 -10.71 -13.76 -10.16
C ALA A 97 -12.07 -14.17 -9.58
N TYR A 98 -13.11 -14.17 -10.42
CA TYR A 98 -14.48 -14.53 -10.05
C TYR A 98 -14.61 -16.02 -9.71
N ASP A 99 -14.08 -16.92 -10.55
CA ASP A 99 -14.14 -18.37 -10.34
C ASP A 99 -13.39 -18.77 -9.09
N TRP A 100 -12.28 -18.06 -8.79
CA TRP A 100 -11.49 -18.28 -7.60
C TRP A 100 -12.23 -17.83 -6.33
N ILE A 101 -12.88 -16.66 -6.33
CA ILE A 101 -13.64 -16.16 -5.18
C ILE A 101 -14.80 -17.10 -4.83
N SER A 102 -15.50 -17.63 -5.84
CA SER A 102 -16.66 -18.52 -5.64
C SER A 102 -16.27 -19.89 -5.09
N ASN A 103 -15.06 -20.38 -5.40
CA ASN A 103 -14.55 -21.68 -4.94
C ASN A 103 -13.55 -21.60 -3.78
N PHE A 104 -13.51 -20.46 -3.09
CA PHE A 104 -12.54 -20.18 -2.05
C PHE A 104 -12.84 -20.95 -0.76
N ASP A 105 -11.95 -21.83 -0.33
CA ASP A 105 -12.01 -22.44 0.99
C ASP A 105 -11.33 -21.55 2.06
N PHE A 106 -11.85 -21.54 3.27
CA PHE A 106 -11.30 -20.75 4.39
C PHE A 106 -10.45 -21.60 5.34
N VAL A 107 -9.73 -22.57 4.83
CA VAL A 107 -8.91 -23.46 5.65
C VAL A 107 -7.51 -22.88 5.82
N ALA A 108 -7.08 -22.75 7.08
CA ALA A 108 -5.73 -22.37 7.43
C ALA A 108 -4.86 -23.59 7.75
N LYS A 109 -3.63 -23.60 7.25
CA LYS A 109 -2.62 -24.63 7.52
C LYS A 109 -1.37 -24.00 8.12
N PRO A 110 -0.65 -24.72 8.99
CA PRO A 110 0.64 -24.26 9.50
C PRO A 110 1.68 -24.21 8.37
N TYR A 111 2.41 -23.11 8.30
CA TYR A 111 3.60 -22.93 7.49
C TYR A 111 4.81 -23.04 8.42
N LYS A 112 5.60 -24.06 8.23
CA LYS A 112 6.69 -24.48 9.14
C LYS A 112 8.07 -24.36 8.52
N ASP A 113 8.17 -23.85 7.31
CA ASP A 113 9.41 -23.86 6.53
C ASP A 113 10.44 -22.83 7.04
N MET A 114 10.03 -21.97 7.98
CA MET A 114 10.85 -20.93 8.61
C MET A 114 10.88 -21.16 10.13
N GLU A 115 11.79 -20.50 10.83
CA GLU A 115 11.98 -20.67 12.29
C GLU A 115 10.69 -20.46 13.10
N ILE A 116 9.88 -19.47 12.72
CA ILE A 116 8.59 -19.22 13.36
C ILE A 116 7.50 -19.90 12.56
N THR A 117 6.79 -20.84 13.19
CA THR A 117 5.57 -21.41 12.60
C THR A 117 4.43 -20.43 12.69
N TRP A 118 3.82 -20.14 11.56
CA TRP A 118 2.58 -19.37 11.49
C TRP A 118 1.54 -20.08 10.62
N ARG A 119 0.32 -19.60 10.60
CA ARG A 119 -0.76 -20.22 9.82
C ARG A 119 -1.16 -19.33 8.67
N CYS A 120 -1.28 -19.93 7.50
CA CYS A 120 -1.73 -19.23 6.30
C CYS A 120 -2.84 -20.01 5.59
N HIS A 121 -3.47 -19.37 4.63
CA HIS A 121 -4.48 -20.00 3.78
C HIS A 121 -3.90 -21.20 3.02
N ARG A 122 -4.59 -22.35 3.11
CA ARG A 122 -4.13 -23.64 2.57
C ARG A 122 -3.84 -23.58 1.07
N GLY A 123 -4.72 -22.95 0.29
CA GLY A 123 -4.57 -22.86 -1.17
C GLY A 123 -3.31 -22.09 -1.56
N PHE A 124 -3.09 -20.91 -0.96
CA PHE A 124 -1.89 -20.11 -1.22
C PHE A 124 -0.60 -20.86 -0.84
N LEU A 125 -0.62 -21.54 0.31
CA LEU A 125 0.53 -22.34 0.73
C LEU A 125 0.86 -23.48 -0.23
N ARG A 126 -0.17 -24.15 -0.77
CA ARG A 126 0.02 -25.24 -1.76
C ARG A 126 0.69 -24.72 -3.02
N VAL A 127 0.19 -23.62 -3.58
CA VAL A 127 0.75 -22.99 -4.77
C VAL A 127 2.16 -22.48 -4.52
N TRP A 128 2.40 -21.79 -3.39
CA TRP A 128 3.74 -21.35 -3.03
C TRP A 128 4.74 -22.51 -2.96
N LYS A 129 4.36 -23.63 -2.36
CA LYS A 129 5.23 -24.81 -2.25
C LYS A 129 5.59 -25.40 -3.61
N SER A 130 4.73 -25.29 -4.62
CA SER A 130 5.07 -25.74 -5.99
C SER A 130 6.01 -24.78 -6.70
N ILE A 131 5.95 -23.47 -6.41
CA ILE A 131 6.81 -22.46 -7.03
C ILE A 131 8.17 -22.33 -6.35
N LYS A 132 8.21 -22.44 -5.02
CA LYS A 132 9.40 -22.21 -4.19
C LYS A 132 10.69 -22.87 -4.71
N PRO A 133 10.69 -24.15 -5.17
CA PRO A 133 11.91 -24.78 -5.69
C PRO A 133 12.54 -24.04 -6.87
N PHE A 134 11.70 -23.45 -7.74
CA PHE A 134 12.17 -22.76 -8.96
C PHE A 134 12.79 -21.39 -8.69
N VAL A 135 12.37 -20.71 -7.61
CA VAL A 135 12.91 -19.38 -7.26
C VAL A 135 14.12 -19.46 -6.31
N LYS A 136 14.36 -20.62 -5.72
CA LYS A 136 15.37 -20.82 -4.66
C LYS A 136 16.78 -20.37 -5.08
N ASP A 137 17.24 -20.83 -6.23
CA ASP A 137 18.61 -20.56 -6.69
C ASP A 137 18.78 -19.08 -7.11
N ALA A 138 17.75 -18.49 -7.71
CA ALA A 138 17.75 -17.09 -8.02
C ALA A 138 17.82 -16.22 -6.75
N VAL A 139 17.02 -16.56 -5.71
CA VAL A 139 17.06 -15.85 -4.41
C VAL A 139 18.41 -15.98 -3.73
N ALA A 140 19.02 -17.17 -3.76
CA ALA A 140 20.31 -17.42 -3.12
C ALA A 140 21.50 -16.75 -3.82
N ASN A 141 21.34 -16.27 -5.07
CA ASN A 141 22.42 -15.70 -5.84
C ASN A 141 22.90 -14.36 -5.26
N PRO A 142 24.14 -14.24 -4.79
CA PRO A 142 24.65 -13.04 -4.12
C PRO A 142 24.87 -11.84 -5.05
N LYS A 143 24.81 -12.04 -6.37
CA LYS A 143 24.94 -10.92 -7.35
C LYS A 143 23.84 -9.88 -7.20
N TYR A 144 22.65 -10.29 -6.72
CA TYR A 144 21.53 -9.40 -6.56
C TYR A 144 21.65 -8.60 -5.26
N THR A 145 21.71 -7.29 -5.40
CA THR A 145 21.71 -6.34 -4.27
C THR A 145 20.33 -5.80 -3.95
N LYS A 146 19.35 -6.13 -4.81
CA LYS A 146 17.94 -5.77 -4.63
C LYS A 146 17.03 -6.86 -5.17
N ILE A 147 15.94 -7.14 -4.46
CA ILE A 147 14.91 -8.09 -4.89
C ILE A 147 13.53 -7.41 -4.79
N TYR A 148 12.83 -7.35 -5.91
CA TYR A 148 11.41 -7.03 -5.96
C TYR A 148 10.58 -8.30 -5.98
N ILE A 149 9.50 -8.31 -5.18
CA ILE A 149 8.53 -9.39 -5.12
C ILE A 149 7.16 -8.81 -5.44
N CYS A 150 6.61 -9.12 -6.61
CA CYS A 150 5.36 -8.52 -7.04
C CYS A 150 4.35 -9.60 -7.39
N GLY A 151 3.09 -9.34 -7.05
CA GLY A 151 2.01 -10.23 -7.43
C GLY A 151 0.70 -9.47 -7.61
N TYR A 152 -0.18 -10.04 -8.44
CA TYR A 152 -1.51 -9.51 -8.69
C TYR A 152 -2.56 -10.57 -8.36
N SER A 153 -3.65 -10.15 -7.70
CA SER A 153 -4.77 -11.04 -7.34
C SER A 153 -4.29 -12.21 -6.48
N HIS A 154 -4.58 -13.43 -6.85
CA HIS A 154 -4.05 -14.64 -6.22
C HIS A 154 -2.52 -14.63 -6.14
N GLY A 155 -1.84 -14.16 -7.19
CA GLY A 155 -0.38 -14.00 -7.20
C GLY A 155 0.14 -13.05 -6.11
N ALA A 156 -0.66 -12.08 -5.66
CA ALA A 156 -0.29 -11.22 -4.53
C ALA A 156 -0.22 -11.97 -3.20
N ALA A 157 -1.07 -13.00 -2.99
CA ALA A 157 -0.94 -13.87 -1.82
C ALA A 157 0.31 -14.75 -1.91
N ILE A 158 0.68 -15.19 -3.11
CA ILE A 158 1.94 -15.93 -3.33
C ILE A 158 3.14 -15.01 -3.09
N ALA A 159 3.08 -13.77 -3.57
CA ALA A 159 4.10 -12.75 -3.29
C ALA A 159 4.27 -12.48 -1.79
N THR A 160 3.19 -12.56 -0.99
CA THR A 160 3.25 -12.47 0.47
C THR A 160 4.13 -13.57 1.09
N LEU A 161 3.99 -14.82 0.65
CA LEU A 161 4.79 -15.95 1.09
C LEU A 161 6.23 -15.88 0.57
N ALA A 162 6.38 -15.49 -0.70
CA ALA A 162 7.69 -15.30 -1.32
C ALA A 162 8.49 -14.18 -0.63
N HIS A 163 7.84 -13.11 -0.20
CA HIS A 163 8.51 -12.02 0.51
C HIS A 163 9.11 -12.48 1.84
N GLU A 164 8.37 -13.24 2.64
CA GLU A 164 8.90 -13.84 3.86
C GLU A 164 10.09 -14.74 3.56
N TYR A 165 9.99 -15.59 2.53
CA TYR A 165 11.06 -16.47 2.11
C TYR A 165 12.34 -15.70 1.74
N VAL A 166 12.22 -14.62 0.95
CA VAL A 166 13.35 -13.77 0.58
C VAL A 166 13.92 -13.07 1.81
N TRP A 167 13.05 -12.51 2.65
CA TRP A 167 13.47 -11.82 3.88
C TRP A 167 14.31 -12.75 4.77
N PHE A 168 13.92 -14.01 4.91
CA PHE A 168 14.61 -14.99 5.73
C PHE A 168 15.95 -15.42 5.11
N ASN A 169 15.97 -15.70 3.80
CA ASN A 169 17.15 -16.25 3.12
C ASN A 169 18.17 -15.19 2.65
N ARG A 170 17.83 -13.89 2.71
CA ARG A 170 18.71 -12.79 2.30
C ARG A 170 18.86 -11.76 3.41
N PRO A 171 19.50 -12.14 4.54
CA PRO A 171 19.76 -11.21 5.65
C PRO A 171 20.64 -10.01 5.24
N ASP A 172 21.49 -10.18 4.24
CA ASP A 172 22.31 -9.14 3.63
C ASP A 172 21.50 -8.00 3.01
N LEU A 173 20.30 -8.27 2.50
CA LEU A 173 19.44 -7.29 1.84
C LEU A 173 18.48 -6.54 2.79
N ARG A 174 18.48 -6.87 4.08
CA ARG A 174 17.61 -6.21 5.09
C ARG A 174 18.39 -5.33 6.06
N SER A 175 19.62 -4.96 5.70
CA SER A 175 20.46 -4.12 6.53
C SER A 175 19.97 -2.64 6.51
N LYS A 176 20.40 -1.87 7.52
CA LYS A 176 20.10 -0.43 7.57
C LYS A 176 20.75 0.35 6.43
N GLU A 177 21.87 -0.15 5.92
CA GLU A 177 22.62 0.43 4.83
C GLU A 177 21.93 0.18 3.46
N ASN A 178 21.13 -0.88 3.37
CA ASN A 178 20.34 -1.22 2.17
C ASN A 178 18.85 -1.33 2.51
N PRO A 179 18.19 -0.22 2.88
CA PRO A 179 16.80 -0.24 3.31
C PRO A 179 15.82 -0.65 2.20
N ASP A 180 16.23 -0.58 0.93
CA ASP A 180 15.44 -0.91 -0.25
C ASP A 180 15.80 -2.27 -0.85
N GLY A 181 16.64 -3.05 -0.19
CA GLY A 181 17.14 -4.34 -0.70
C GLY A 181 16.04 -5.36 -0.95
N ILE A 182 14.98 -5.38 -0.14
CA ILE A 182 13.80 -6.22 -0.35
C ILE A 182 12.57 -5.32 -0.39
N THR A 183 11.79 -5.39 -1.48
CA THR A 183 10.54 -4.62 -1.60
C THR A 183 9.47 -5.49 -2.24
N GLY A 184 8.29 -5.53 -1.64
CA GLY A 184 7.17 -6.34 -2.12
C GLY A 184 5.91 -5.52 -2.40
N TYR A 185 5.22 -5.84 -3.48
CA TYR A 185 3.95 -5.23 -3.87
C TYR A 185 2.92 -6.32 -4.18
N GLY A 186 1.83 -6.33 -3.41
CA GLY A 186 0.69 -7.22 -3.65
C GLY A 186 -0.52 -6.44 -4.13
N PHE A 187 -0.76 -6.38 -5.44
CA PHE A 187 -1.89 -5.68 -6.05
C PHE A 187 -3.14 -6.54 -5.97
N GLY A 188 -4.24 -5.98 -5.47
CA GLY A 188 -5.46 -6.75 -5.22
C GLY A 188 -5.21 -7.90 -4.23
N CYS A 189 -4.39 -7.66 -3.21
CA CYS A 189 -3.86 -8.70 -2.33
C CYS A 189 -4.96 -9.28 -1.42
N PRO A 190 -5.27 -10.58 -1.48
CA PRO A 190 -6.14 -11.23 -0.53
C PRO A 190 -5.45 -11.43 0.83
N ARG A 191 -6.22 -11.73 1.86
CA ARG A 191 -5.68 -11.99 3.20
C ARG A 191 -5.05 -13.38 3.28
N CYS A 192 -3.77 -13.43 3.51
CA CYS A 192 -2.99 -14.68 3.56
C CYS A 192 -2.78 -15.20 4.98
N TYR A 193 -2.50 -14.32 5.93
CA TYR A 193 -2.17 -14.67 7.31
C TYR A 193 -3.42 -15.06 8.10
N PHE A 194 -3.34 -16.19 8.80
CA PHE A 194 -4.35 -16.60 9.77
C PHE A 194 -3.85 -16.29 11.18
N GLY A 195 -4.43 -15.25 11.77
CA GLY A 195 -4.11 -14.80 13.13
C GLY A 195 -5.18 -15.23 14.13
N SER A 196 -5.86 -14.26 14.70
CA SER A 196 -6.96 -14.46 15.65
C SER A 196 -8.21 -13.79 15.14
N ILE A 197 -9.37 -14.38 15.42
CA ILE A 197 -10.67 -13.72 15.23
C ILE A 197 -10.83 -12.50 16.16
N LEU A 198 -10.07 -12.48 17.26
CA LEU A 198 -10.11 -11.38 18.24
C LEU A 198 -9.37 -10.15 17.66
N PRO A 199 -10.05 -8.99 17.50
CA PRO A 199 -9.50 -7.84 16.81
C PRO A 199 -8.30 -7.19 17.51
N TRP A 200 -8.17 -7.40 18.82
CA TRP A 200 -7.07 -6.84 19.63
C TRP A 200 -5.81 -7.72 19.65
N LYS A 201 -5.91 -8.99 19.24
CA LYS A 201 -4.74 -9.87 19.19
C LYS A 201 -3.93 -9.59 17.93
N LYS A 202 -2.80 -8.91 18.11
CA LYS A 202 -1.88 -8.53 17.04
C LYS A 202 -0.99 -9.70 16.64
N MET A 203 -0.39 -9.58 15.45
CA MET A 203 0.70 -10.43 14.99
C MET A 203 1.92 -10.23 15.91
N PRO A 204 2.65 -11.31 16.29
CA PRO A 204 3.92 -11.16 17.00
C PRO A 204 4.89 -10.27 16.22
N GLN A 205 5.62 -9.40 16.90
CA GLN A 205 6.54 -8.45 16.26
C GLN A 205 7.63 -9.14 15.45
N GLU A 206 8.17 -10.24 15.96
CA GLU A 206 9.17 -11.06 15.26
C GLU A 206 8.66 -11.63 13.93
N LEU A 207 7.35 -11.88 13.84
CA LEU A 207 6.72 -12.31 12.60
C LEU A 207 6.42 -11.12 11.70
N ALA A 208 5.89 -10.01 12.25
CA ALA A 208 5.50 -8.82 11.50
C ALA A 208 6.69 -8.18 10.76
N GLN A 209 7.88 -8.16 11.37
CA GLN A 209 9.09 -7.60 10.75
C GLN A 209 9.50 -8.30 9.43
N ARG A 210 9.02 -9.52 9.17
CA ARG A 210 9.33 -10.26 7.95
C ARG A 210 8.66 -9.67 6.71
N TRP A 211 7.64 -8.83 6.91
CA TRP A 211 6.94 -8.10 5.85
C TRP A 211 7.19 -6.60 5.88
N VAL A 212 8.27 -6.18 6.50
CA VAL A 212 8.78 -4.83 6.33
C VAL A 212 8.98 -4.57 4.84
N ARG A 213 8.41 -3.47 4.32
CA ARG A 213 8.38 -3.10 2.91
C ARG A 213 7.63 -4.07 1.98
N PHE A 214 6.73 -4.86 2.52
CA PHE A 214 5.67 -5.49 1.75
C PHE A 214 4.40 -4.65 1.84
N TYR A 215 3.86 -4.27 0.69
CA TYR A 215 2.70 -3.38 0.58
C TYR A 215 1.51 -4.14 -0.02
N PRO A 216 0.57 -4.64 0.79
CA PRO A 216 -0.73 -5.09 0.28
C PRO A 216 -1.48 -3.88 -0.27
N ILE A 217 -1.86 -3.92 -1.53
CA ILE A 217 -2.48 -2.79 -2.22
C ILE A 217 -3.93 -3.11 -2.55
N ARG A 218 -4.82 -2.18 -2.23
CA ARG A 218 -6.25 -2.23 -2.52
C ARG A 218 -6.62 -1.08 -3.42
N ASN A 219 -7.36 -1.36 -4.48
CA ASN A 219 -8.01 -0.33 -5.27
C ASN A 219 -9.45 -0.15 -4.82
N LEU A 220 -9.83 1.05 -4.36
CA LEU A 220 -11.19 1.41 -3.95
C LEU A 220 -11.86 0.30 -3.10
N THR A 221 -12.94 -0.28 -3.62
CA THR A 221 -13.75 -1.32 -2.96
C THR A 221 -13.47 -2.73 -3.48
N ASP A 222 -12.30 -2.97 -4.04
CA ASP A 222 -11.87 -4.26 -4.57
C ASP A 222 -12.19 -5.40 -3.58
N ILE A 223 -13.08 -6.31 -4.01
CA ILE A 223 -13.59 -7.40 -3.19
C ILE A 223 -12.52 -8.44 -2.84
N VAL A 224 -11.56 -8.67 -3.74
CA VAL A 224 -10.51 -9.69 -3.57
C VAL A 224 -9.68 -9.41 -2.32
N THR A 225 -9.45 -8.15 -2.00
CA THR A 225 -8.70 -7.75 -0.81
C THR A 225 -9.44 -8.01 0.50
N HIS A 226 -10.70 -8.39 0.43
CA HIS A 226 -11.55 -8.72 1.58
C HIS A 226 -11.68 -10.22 1.83
N VAL A 227 -11.17 -11.08 0.95
CA VAL A 227 -11.20 -12.53 1.10
C VAL A 227 -9.83 -13.09 1.46
N PRO A 228 -9.77 -14.14 2.30
CA PRO A 228 -10.84 -14.65 3.16
C PRO A 228 -11.37 -13.57 4.14
N PRO A 229 -12.66 -13.67 4.55
CA PRO A 229 -13.22 -12.71 5.50
C PRO A 229 -12.49 -12.70 6.85
N ARG A 230 -12.38 -11.50 7.43
CA ARG A 230 -11.70 -11.29 8.72
C ARG A 230 -12.36 -12.04 9.88
N ILE A 231 -13.66 -12.25 9.81
CA ILE A 231 -14.42 -13.02 10.82
C ILE A 231 -13.95 -14.46 10.96
N PHE A 232 -13.28 -15.01 9.94
CA PHE A 232 -12.66 -16.33 9.99
C PHE A 232 -11.19 -16.30 10.45
N GLY A 233 -10.71 -15.16 10.94
CA GLY A 233 -9.35 -15.00 11.48
C GLY A 233 -8.28 -14.63 10.44
N PHE A 234 -8.65 -14.43 9.18
CA PHE A 234 -7.68 -14.04 8.15
C PHE A 234 -7.41 -12.54 8.13
N ARG A 235 -6.15 -12.16 7.94
CA ARG A 235 -5.66 -10.79 7.96
C ARG A 235 -4.59 -10.57 6.89
N HIS A 236 -4.35 -9.30 6.56
CA HIS A 236 -3.15 -8.92 5.83
C HIS A 236 -1.94 -9.02 6.75
N VAL A 237 -0.77 -9.22 6.18
CA VAL A 237 0.51 -9.32 6.89
C VAL A 237 1.13 -7.96 7.22
N ALA A 238 0.66 -6.91 6.56
CA ALA A 238 1.13 -5.54 6.69
C ALA A 238 -0.03 -4.55 6.49
N PRO A 239 0.16 -3.25 6.79
CA PRO A 239 -0.83 -2.22 6.52
C PRO A 239 -1.24 -2.16 5.05
N VAL A 240 -2.53 -2.02 4.79
CA VAL A 240 -3.08 -2.00 3.43
C VAL A 240 -2.96 -0.59 2.85
N VAL A 241 -2.27 -0.48 1.72
CA VAL A 241 -2.23 0.75 0.93
C VAL A 241 -3.51 0.88 0.12
N GLN A 242 -4.31 1.90 0.40
CA GLN A 242 -5.54 2.19 -0.30
C GLN A 242 -5.27 3.12 -1.47
N LEU A 243 -5.49 2.66 -2.69
CA LEU A 243 -5.51 3.48 -3.90
C LEU A 243 -6.91 3.99 -4.21
N GLY A 244 -6.97 5.11 -4.94
CA GLY A 244 -8.20 5.74 -5.37
C GLY A 244 -9.00 6.38 -4.24
N ARG A 245 -9.90 7.27 -4.63
CA ARG A 245 -10.80 7.99 -3.71
C ARG A 245 -12.23 7.59 -3.99
N THR A 246 -12.96 7.23 -2.96
CA THR A 246 -14.38 6.81 -3.06
C THR A 246 -15.31 7.92 -3.52
N ASP A 247 -14.90 9.19 -3.39
CA ASP A 247 -15.63 10.37 -3.85
C ASP A 247 -15.45 10.67 -5.35
N LYS A 248 -14.45 10.04 -5.99
CA LYS A 248 -14.16 10.19 -7.44
C LYS A 248 -14.50 8.91 -8.23
N TRP A 249 -15.57 8.26 -7.89
CA TRP A 249 -16.00 7.04 -8.58
C TRP A 249 -16.25 7.31 -10.07
N GLN A 250 -15.36 6.81 -10.91
CA GLN A 250 -15.61 6.63 -12.33
C GLN A 250 -15.84 5.13 -12.56
N ILE A 251 -17.05 4.77 -12.96
CA ILE A 251 -17.33 3.43 -13.48
C ILE A 251 -16.67 3.40 -14.84
N ILE A 252 -15.56 2.68 -14.92
CA ILE A 252 -14.89 2.48 -16.21
C ILE A 252 -15.57 1.30 -16.87
N ASP A 253 -15.99 1.47 -18.12
CA ASP A 253 -16.74 0.51 -18.93
C ASP A 253 -15.97 -0.78 -19.27
N TYR A 254 -14.86 -1.08 -18.58
CA TYR A 254 -14.03 -2.27 -18.86
C TYR A 254 -14.64 -3.61 -18.42
N ALA A 255 -15.66 -3.58 -17.58
CA ALA A 255 -16.31 -4.80 -17.13
C ALA A 255 -17.82 -4.57 -16.89
N PRO A 256 -18.59 -4.20 -17.92
CA PRO A 256 -20.00 -3.85 -17.79
C PRO A 256 -20.87 -4.97 -17.21
N ASN A 257 -20.37 -6.23 -17.26
CA ASN A 257 -21.05 -7.42 -16.75
C ASN A 257 -20.64 -7.84 -15.34
N PHE A 258 -19.72 -7.10 -14.68
CA PHE A 258 -19.26 -7.42 -13.33
C PHE A 258 -19.85 -6.49 -12.29
N PRO A 259 -20.17 -6.98 -11.07
CA PRO A 259 -20.51 -6.11 -9.97
C PRO A 259 -19.40 -5.07 -9.72
N PRO A 260 -19.73 -3.82 -9.34
CA PRO A 260 -18.73 -2.74 -9.21
C PRO A 260 -17.51 -3.10 -8.36
N ARG A 261 -17.69 -3.89 -7.28
CA ARG A 261 -16.59 -4.32 -6.41
C ARG A 261 -15.63 -5.31 -7.08
N VAL A 262 -16.10 -6.08 -8.06
CA VAL A 262 -15.28 -6.98 -8.88
C VAL A 262 -14.58 -6.18 -9.98
N ALA A 263 -15.27 -5.22 -10.60
CA ALA A 263 -14.69 -4.31 -11.59
C ALA A 263 -13.49 -3.54 -11.01
N MET A 264 -13.52 -3.16 -9.72
CA MET A 264 -12.40 -2.49 -9.05
C MET A 264 -11.15 -3.38 -8.91
N HIS A 265 -11.31 -4.69 -9.08
CA HIS A 265 -10.18 -5.62 -9.12
C HIS A 265 -9.45 -5.66 -10.47
N CYS A 266 -10.07 -5.18 -11.55
CA CYS A 266 -9.46 -5.22 -12.88
C CYS A 266 -8.23 -4.30 -12.97
N ASP A 267 -7.21 -4.76 -13.68
CA ASP A 267 -5.92 -4.09 -13.84
C ASP A 267 -6.01 -2.66 -14.40
N PRO A 268 -6.87 -2.31 -15.38
CA PRO A 268 -7.00 -0.93 -15.83
C PRO A 268 -7.40 0.04 -14.71
N ASN A 269 -8.26 -0.41 -13.78
CA ASN A 269 -8.69 0.40 -12.66
C ASN A 269 -7.57 0.64 -11.63
N TYR A 270 -6.69 -0.33 -11.44
CA TYR A 270 -5.48 -0.15 -10.64
C TYR A 270 -4.53 0.86 -11.26
N LEU A 271 -4.30 0.78 -12.59
CA LEU A 271 -3.43 1.71 -13.30
C LEU A 271 -3.95 3.14 -13.22
N LEU A 272 -5.26 3.35 -13.42
CA LEU A 272 -5.88 4.68 -13.28
C LEU A 272 -5.73 5.26 -11.88
N SER A 273 -6.02 4.46 -10.85
CA SER A 273 -5.88 4.93 -9.47
C SER A 273 -4.43 5.24 -9.10
N LEU A 274 -3.46 4.53 -9.68
CA LEU A 274 -2.04 4.86 -9.53
C LEU A 274 -1.67 6.15 -10.25
N ASP A 275 -2.16 6.36 -11.48
CA ASP A 275 -1.90 7.58 -12.24
C ASP A 275 -2.49 8.82 -11.57
N ASP A 276 -3.74 8.73 -11.09
CA ASP A 276 -4.38 9.79 -10.30
C ASP A 276 -3.63 10.07 -8.99
N GLY A 277 -3.25 9.02 -8.27
CA GLY A 277 -2.47 9.15 -7.04
C GLY A 277 -1.10 9.79 -7.25
N ILE A 278 -0.41 9.47 -8.35
CA ILE A 278 0.86 10.09 -8.72
C ILE A 278 0.66 11.59 -8.96
N LYS A 279 -0.37 11.96 -9.70
CA LYS A 279 -0.70 13.37 -9.99
C LYS A 279 -1.00 14.15 -8.71
N GLU A 280 -1.89 13.62 -7.87
CA GLU A 280 -2.24 14.24 -6.58
C GLU A 280 -1.01 14.39 -5.65
N ALA A 281 -0.15 13.37 -5.59
CA ALA A 281 1.07 13.42 -4.79
C ALA A 281 2.07 14.47 -5.30
N GLN A 282 2.20 14.63 -6.62
CA GLN A 282 3.06 15.65 -7.21
C GLN A 282 2.55 17.07 -6.92
N GLU A 283 1.24 17.28 -7.03
CA GLU A 283 0.61 18.57 -6.71
C GLU A 283 0.83 18.93 -5.23
N LEU A 284 0.65 17.95 -4.32
CA LEU A 284 0.90 18.14 -2.89
C LEU A 284 2.39 18.42 -2.59
N GLU A 285 3.30 17.67 -3.20
CA GLU A 285 4.76 17.86 -3.05
C GLU A 285 5.18 19.26 -3.54
N ALA A 286 4.61 19.74 -4.65
CA ALA A 286 4.85 21.08 -5.17
C ALA A 286 4.36 22.15 -4.18
N TYR A 287 3.12 22.04 -3.70
CA TYR A 287 2.55 22.95 -2.71
C TYR A 287 3.38 23.00 -1.42
N GLN A 288 3.78 21.84 -0.86
CA GLN A 288 4.62 21.77 0.33
C GLN A 288 5.97 22.46 0.12
N LYS A 289 6.55 22.33 -1.06
CA LYS A 289 7.80 23.01 -1.43
C LYS A 289 7.65 24.52 -1.48
N GLU A 290 6.54 25.02 -2.00
CA GLU A 290 6.24 26.46 -2.03
C GLU A 290 6.01 27.02 -0.62
N VAL A 291 5.22 26.34 0.22
CA VAL A 291 5.00 26.72 1.63
C VAL A 291 6.34 26.77 2.39
N LYS A 292 7.19 25.76 2.21
CA LYS A 292 8.51 25.74 2.84
C LYS A 292 9.41 26.89 2.37
N ARG A 293 9.36 27.26 1.09
CA ARG A 293 10.08 28.42 0.55
C ARG A 293 9.57 29.73 1.14
N ALA A 294 8.24 29.91 1.21
CA ALA A 294 7.63 31.09 1.80
C ALA A 294 7.99 31.25 3.28
N ASN A 295 7.92 30.18 4.06
CA ASN A 295 8.30 30.17 5.47
C ASN A 295 9.78 30.51 5.68
N ASN A 296 10.66 29.93 4.88
CA ASN A 296 12.09 30.26 4.94
C ASN A 296 12.39 31.71 4.59
N LEU A 297 11.68 32.28 3.62
CA LEU A 297 11.80 33.70 3.25
C LEU A 297 11.30 34.62 4.36
N ALA A 298 10.16 34.28 4.96
CA ALA A 298 9.61 35.02 6.12
C ALA A 298 10.59 34.99 7.32
N ALA A 299 11.15 33.83 7.63
CA ALA A 299 12.15 33.69 8.69
C ALA A 299 13.41 34.53 8.43
N LYS A 300 13.93 34.55 7.19
CA LYS A 300 15.07 35.41 6.80
C LYS A 300 14.75 36.90 6.95
N LYS A 301 13.54 37.32 6.52
CA LYS A 301 13.10 38.72 6.68
C LYS A 301 12.96 39.12 8.16
N ALA A 302 12.47 38.22 9.01
CA ALA A 302 12.36 38.45 10.45
C ALA A 302 13.73 38.55 11.14
N ALA A 303 14.69 37.72 10.73
CA ALA A 303 16.06 37.77 11.24
C ALA A 303 16.79 39.06 10.84
N SER A 304 16.63 39.52 9.58
CA SER A 304 17.24 40.75 9.11
C SER A 304 16.68 42.01 9.79
N LYS A 305 15.42 42.01 10.21
CA LYS A 305 14.83 43.11 10.99
C LYS A 305 15.36 43.21 12.43
N LYS A 306 15.84 42.10 13.01
CA LYS A 306 16.42 42.10 14.39
C LYS A 306 17.89 42.57 14.45
N THR A 307 18.56 42.63 13.30
CA THR A 307 19.98 42.98 13.22
C THR A 307 20.25 44.45 12.88
N VAL A 308 19.23 45.33 12.79
CA VAL A 308 19.43 46.77 12.66
C VAL A 308 19.72 47.33 14.05
N PRO A 309 20.98 47.79 14.37
CA PRO A 309 21.25 48.41 15.65
C PRO A 309 20.49 49.73 15.72
N GLY A 310 19.76 49.94 16.82
CA GLY A 310 19.15 51.22 17.12
C GLY A 310 20.21 52.32 17.06
N SER A 311 20.02 53.29 16.18
CA SER A 311 20.81 54.54 16.18
C SER A 311 20.67 55.20 17.54
N GLY A 312 21.75 55.09 18.34
CA GLY A 312 21.81 55.73 19.64
C GLY A 312 21.63 57.24 19.43
N SER A 313 20.62 57.77 20.05
CA SER A 313 20.46 59.20 20.29
C SER A 313 21.66 59.70 21.08
N LYS A 314 22.56 60.41 20.43
CA LYS A 314 23.51 61.27 21.12
C LYS A 314 22.75 62.43 21.74
N GLU A 315 22.56 62.39 23.04
CA GLU A 315 22.26 63.60 23.80
C GLU A 315 23.56 64.40 23.87
N GLU A 316 23.55 65.56 23.26
CA GLU A 316 24.53 66.62 23.52
C GLU A 316 24.15 67.31 24.83
N LYS A 317 25.14 67.39 25.72
CA LYS A 317 25.21 68.38 26.77
C LYS A 317 26.32 69.36 26.44
#